data_d94c88e0fe62a9e11a757513c705b12b
#
_entry.id   d94c88e0fe62a9e11a757513c705b12b
#
_cell.length_a   1.000
_cell.length_b   1.000
_cell.length_c   1.000
_cell.angle_alpha   90.00
_cell.angle_beta   90.00
_cell.angle_gamma   90.00
#
_symmetry.space_group_name_H-M   'P 1'
#
loop_
_entity.id
_entity.type
_entity.pdbx_description
1 polymer ?
#
loop_
_entity_poly.entity_id
_entity_poly.type
_entity_poly.pdbx_seq_one_letter_code
_entity_poly.pdbx_strand_id
1 'polypeptide(L)'
;MELLDKKYNFLTPVKFKNLKRYGRNADGGYVCEENIVKNTNILITFGMGPDWSFELDYIENNTSVKIFMYDYTVTASPYIKDVWKYFRRFITFRGKLKSLIDRWNYLKNYLNFFKIKNVNFFAEKITHPIKNKIDTDIDKVFSRI
;
A
#
# COMPACT_ATOMS: atom_id res chain seq x y z
N MET A 1 2.62 36.86 -6.76
CA MET A 1 2.25 35.50 -7.17
C MET A 1 2.35 35.49 -8.70
N GLU A 2 3.42 34.93 -9.24
CA GLU A 2 3.58 34.80 -10.70
C GLU A 2 2.48 33.86 -11.22
N LEU A 3 1.70 34.35 -12.18
CA LEU A 3 0.72 33.55 -12.87
C LEU A 3 1.45 32.55 -13.78
N LEU A 4 1.13 31.28 -13.68
CA LEU A 4 1.61 30.24 -14.59
C LEU A 4 1.33 30.64 -16.04
N ASP A 5 2.31 30.42 -16.92
CA ASP A 5 2.14 30.61 -18.38
C ASP A 5 0.89 29.82 -18.84
N LYS A 6 0.10 30.40 -19.73
CA LYS A 6 -1.18 29.86 -20.23
C LYS A 6 -1.08 28.42 -20.71
N LYS A 7 0.06 28.00 -21.24
CA LYS A 7 0.30 26.60 -21.67
C LYS A 7 0.25 25.58 -20.51
N TYR A 8 0.35 26.04 -19.25
CA TYR A 8 0.30 25.20 -18.06
C TYR A 8 -1.06 25.29 -17.31
N ASN A 9 -2.07 25.92 -17.90
CA ASN A 9 -3.40 26.04 -17.27
C ASN A 9 -3.99 24.69 -16.87
N PHE A 10 -3.63 23.59 -17.55
CA PHE A 10 -4.06 22.23 -17.19
C PHE A 10 -3.51 21.76 -15.84
N LEU A 11 -2.47 22.42 -15.29
CA LEU A 11 -1.93 22.15 -13.96
C LEU A 11 -2.59 23.00 -12.85
N THR A 12 -3.55 23.86 -13.21
CA THR A 12 -4.25 24.69 -12.22
C THR A 12 -5.01 23.81 -11.23
N PRO A 13 -4.77 23.97 -9.92
CA PRO A 13 -5.48 23.18 -8.91
C PRO A 13 -6.99 23.34 -9.01
N VAL A 14 -7.71 22.23 -9.07
CA VAL A 14 -9.17 22.20 -9.06
C VAL A 14 -9.66 22.04 -7.62
N LYS A 15 -10.68 22.81 -7.23
CA LYS A 15 -11.31 22.66 -5.91
C LYS A 15 -12.27 21.47 -5.93
N PHE A 16 -11.97 20.46 -5.12
CA PHE A 16 -12.88 19.36 -4.83
C PHE A 16 -13.63 19.61 -3.50
N LYS A 17 -14.90 19.22 -3.45
CA LYS A 17 -15.75 19.46 -2.27
C LYS A 17 -15.61 18.39 -1.19
N ASN A 18 -15.39 17.13 -1.57
CA ASN A 18 -15.48 15.98 -0.67
C ASN A 18 -14.12 15.26 -0.59
N LEU A 19 -13.08 16.01 -0.23
CA LEU A 19 -11.77 15.43 -0.01
C LEU A 19 -11.72 14.74 1.37
N LYS A 20 -11.30 13.48 1.38
CA LYS A 20 -11.12 12.69 2.59
C LYS A 20 -9.74 12.02 2.57
N ARG A 21 -9.13 11.90 3.73
CA ARG A 21 -7.90 11.13 3.88
C ARG A 21 -8.24 9.65 4.05
N TYR A 22 -7.56 8.81 3.29
CA TYR A 22 -7.55 7.36 3.39
C TYR A 22 -6.17 6.90 3.83
N GLY A 23 -6.09 5.92 4.72
CA GLY A 23 -4.86 5.50 5.35
C GLY A 23 -4.47 6.33 6.56
N ARG A 24 -3.35 6.01 7.17
CA ARG A 24 -2.87 6.67 8.38
C ARG A 24 -2.60 8.15 8.15
N ASN A 25 -2.69 8.94 9.22
CA ASN A 25 -2.25 10.33 9.21
C ASN A 25 -0.71 10.42 9.31
N ALA A 26 -0.03 9.79 8.34
CA ALA A 26 1.42 9.70 8.18
C ALA A 26 1.73 9.47 6.69
N ASP A 27 2.91 8.96 6.39
CA ASP A 27 3.39 8.71 5.01
C ASP A 27 2.47 7.75 4.21
N GLY A 28 1.85 6.77 4.86
CA GLY A 28 0.94 5.80 4.21
C GLY A 28 -0.49 6.30 3.95
N GLY A 29 -0.80 7.60 4.11
CA GLY A 29 -2.15 8.11 3.90
C GLY A 29 -2.25 9.17 2.81
N TYR A 30 -3.24 9.04 1.92
CA TYR A 30 -3.46 9.91 0.77
C TYR A 30 -4.84 10.56 0.83
N VAL A 31 -4.93 11.78 0.28
CA VAL A 31 -6.19 12.52 0.20
C VAL A 31 -6.81 12.29 -1.18
N CYS A 32 -8.00 11.69 -1.18
CA CYS A 32 -8.76 11.41 -2.39
C CYS A 32 -10.17 12.00 -2.29
N GLU A 33 -10.80 12.24 -3.42
CA GLU A 33 -12.20 12.63 -3.50
C GLU A 33 -13.07 11.39 -3.25
N GLU A 34 -14.07 11.51 -2.37
CA GLU A 34 -14.85 10.38 -1.86
C GLU A 34 -15.64 9.66 -2.98
N ASN A 35 -16.18 10.40 -3.95
CA ASN A 35 -16.91 9.77 -5.06
C ASN A 35 -15.97 8.99 -6.00
N ILE A 36 -14.73 9.45 -6.18
CA ILE A 36 -13.72 8.71 -6.94
C ILE A 36 -13.48 7.37 -6.26
N VAL A 37 -13.24 7.37 -4.95
CA VAL A 37 -13.00 6.12 -4.21
C VAL A 37 -14.19 5.16 -4.33
N LYS A 38 -15.42 5.66 -4.15
CA LYS A 38 -16.64 4.84 -4.23
C LYS A 38 -16.92 4.24 -5.60
N ASN A 39 -16.50 4.91 -6.68
CA ASN A 39 -16.80 4.50 -8.05
C ASN A 39 -15.61 3.88 -8.80
N THR A 40 -14.45 3.77 -8.14
CA THR A 40 -13.27 3.15 -8.74
C THR A 40 -13.45 1.62 -8.81
N ASN A 41 -13.27 1.05 -10.00
CA ASN A 41 -13.28 -0.40 -10.19
C ASN A 41 -11.91 -1.05 -9.95
N ILE A 42 -10.84 -0.32 -10.27
CA ILE A 42 -9.47 -0.82 -10.22
C ILE A 42 -8.58 0.24 -9.55
N LEU A 43 -7.82 -0.18 -8.54
CA LEU A 43 -6.76 0.61 -7.92
C LEU A 43 -5.43 -0.06 -8.20
N ILE A 44 -4.48 0.71 -8.74
CA ILE A 44 -3.10 0.24 -8.95
C ILE A 44 -2.21 1.03 -8.02
N THR A 45 -1.41 0.35 -7.21
CA THR A 45 -0.44 0.98 -6.30
C THR A 45 0.97 0.49 -6.56
N PHE A 46 1.91 1.43 -6.53
CA PHE A 46 3.34 1.18 -6.71
C PHE A 46 4.10 1.60 -5.46
N GLY A 47 4.97 0.72 -4.95
CA GLY A 47 5.79 1.03 -3.79
C GLY A 47 4.98 1.15 -2.49
N MET A 48 4.16 0.15 -2.18
CA MET A 48 3.33 0.10 -0.98
C MET A 48 4.15 0.26 0.31
N GLY A 49 5.37 -0.27 0.34
CA GLY A 49 6.19 -0.29 1.54
C GLY A 49 5.59 -1.13 2.68
N PRO A 50 5.96 -0.82 3.94
CA PRO A 50 5.44 -1.55 5.10
C PRO A 50 4.06 -1.08 5.57
N ASP A 51 3.46 -0.08 4.94
CA ASP A 51 2.17 0.49 5.34
C ASP A 51 1.12 0.35 4.23
N TRP A 52 0.16 -0.53 4.43
CA TRP A 52 -0.97 -0.82 3.53
C TRP A 52 -2.28 -0.20 4.03
N SER A 53 -2.20 0.78 4.92
CA SER A 53 -3.40 1.39 5.51
C SER A 53 -4.26 2.14 4.50
N PHE A 54 -3.67 2.67 3.43
CA PHE A 54 -4.39 3.31 2.34
C PHE A 54 -5.26 2.31 1.58
N GLU A 55 -4.68 1.20 1.17
CA GLU A 55 -5.38 0.15 0.43
C GLU A 55 -6.47 -0.49 1.28
N LEU A 56 -6.22 -0.65 2.59
CA LEU A 56 -7.21 -1.19 3.51
C LEU A 56 -8.41 -0.25 3.64
N ASP A 57 -8.19 1.04 3.92
CA ASP A 57 -9.26 2.03 3.98
C ASP A 57 -10.01 2.14 2.65
N TYR A 58 -9.29 1.99 1.52
CA TYR A 58 -9.90 2.01 0.19
C TYR A 58 -10.88 0.85 0.01
N ILE A 59 -10.50 -0.38 0.40
CA ILE A 59 -11.36 -1.56 0.35
C ILE A 59 -12.57 -1.41 1.29
N GLU A 60 -12.37 -0.86 2.50
CA GLU A 60 -13.46 -0.62 3.46
C GLU A 60 -14.50 0.36 2.93
N ASN A 61 -14.09 1.34 2.12
CA ASN A 61 -15.00 2.32 1.52
C ASN A 61 -15.52 1.91 0.12
N ASN A 62 -14.90 0.92 -0.52
CA ASN A 62 -15.33 0.35 -1.79
C ASN A 62 -14.98 -1.15 -1.84
N THR A 63 -15.91 -1.99 -1.43
CA THR A 63 -15.73 -3.44 -1.34
C THR A 63 -15.64 -4.14 -2.72
N SER A 64 -16.02 -3.46 -3.79
CA SER A 64 -15.99 -3.99 -5.17
C SER A 64 -14.66 -3.71 -5.90
N VAL A 65 -13.82 -2.81 -5.38
CA VAL A 65 -12.55 -2.45 -6.02
C VAL A 65 -11.61 -3.65 -6.11
N LYS A 66 -10.97 -3.81 -7.26
CA LYS A 66 -9.83 -4.72 -7.42
C LYS A 66 -8.55 -3.94 -7.25
N ILE A 67 -7.65 -4.42 -6.37
CA ILE A 67 -6.37 -3.78 -6.10
C ILE A 67 -5.24 -4.60 -6.70
N PHE A 68 -4.38 -3.93 -7.46
CA PHE A 68 -3.15 -4.47 -8.05
C PHE A 68 -1.97 -3.72 -7.45
N MET A 69 -1.16 -4.40 -6.66
CA MET A 69 -0.07 -3.82 -5.89
C MET A 69 1.26 -4.35 -6.37
N TYR A 70 2.21 -3.46 -6.61
CA TYR A 70 3.54 -3.80 -7.12
C TYR A 70 4.60 -3.26 -6.16
N ASP A 71 5.30 -4.17 -5.46
CA ASP A 71 6.43 -3.82 -4.60
C ASP A 71 7.36 -5.02 -4.39
N TYR A 72 8.57 -4.94 -4.92
CA TYR A 72 9.56 -6.00 -4.79
C TYR A 72 10.26 -6.01 -3.42
N THR A 73 10.11 -4.97 -2.61
CA THR A 73 10.76 -4.84 -1.30
C THR A 73 9.94 -5.44 -0.17
N VAL A 74 8.63 -5.58 -0.37
CA VAL A 74 7.70 -6.08 0.66
C VAL A 74 7.73 -7.60 0.70
N THR A 75 8.18 -8.13 1.83
CA THR A 75 8.21 -9.58 2.10
C THR A 75 7.79 -9.86 3.54
N ALA A 76 7.36 -11.09 3.82
CA ALA A 76 7.01 -11.53 5.18
C ALA A 76 8.26 -11.70 6.09
N SER A 77 9.44 -11.85 5.49
CA SER A 77 10.68 -12.21 6.23
C SER A 77 11.03 -11.26 7.38
N PRO A 78 11.00 -9.92 7.22
CA PRO A 78 11.26 -9.00 8.32
C PRO A 78 10.29 -9.19 9.50
N TYR A 79 9.01 -9.38 9.23
CA TYR A 79 7.98 -9.54 10.26
C TYR A 79 8.13 -10.86 11.02
N ILE A 80 8.45 -11.95 10.32
CA ILE A 80 8.73 -13.26 10.93
C ILE A 80 9.99 -13.17 11.81
N LYS A 81 11.05 -12.52 11.33
CA LYS A 81 12.29 -12.29 12.10
C LYS A 81 12.03 -11.47 13.36
N ASP A 82 11.18 -10.45 13.28
CA ASP A 82 10.81 -9.63 14.42
C ASP A 82 10.04 -10.45 15.47
N VAL A 83 9.03 -11.21 15.08
CA VAL A 83 8.31 -12.11 15.99
C VAL A 83 9.31 -13.05 16.71
N TRP A 84 10.20 -13.70 15.97
CA TRP A 84 11.19 -14.60 16.51
C TRP A 84 12.17 -13.91 17.47
N LYS A 85 12.62 -12.69 17.13
CA LYS A 85 13.46 -11.86 18.01
C LYS A 85 12.77 -11.54 19.33
N TYR A 86 11.50 -11.12 19.29
CA TYR A 86 10.75 -10.79 20.50
C TYR A 86 10.38 -12.03 21.31
N PHE A 87 10.11 -13.16 20.67
CA PHE A 87 9.94 -14.44 21.35
C PHE A 87 11.19 -14.85 22.13
N ARG A 88 12.39 -14.81 21.51
CA ARG A 88 13.66 -15.08 22.21
C ARG A 88 13.89 -14.15 23.39
N ARG A 89 13.58 -12.86 23.25
CA ARG A 89 13.69 -11.89 24.35
C ARG A 89 12.72 -12.19 25.47
N PHE A 90 11.53 -12.66 25.17
CA PHE A 90 10.55 -13.05 26.18
C PHE A 90 11.00 -14.26 27.00
N ILE A 91 11.43 -15.34 26.35
CA ILE A 91 11.90 -16.55 27.06
C ILE A 91 13.18 -16.32 27.88
N THR A 92 13.99 -15.33 27.53
CA THR A 92 15.18 -14.93 28.32
C THR A 92 14.87 -13.87 29.37
N PHE A 93 13.60 -13.60 29.67
CA PHE A 93 13.13 -12.57 30.63
C PHE A 93 13.63 -11.14 30.33
N ARG A 94 14.07 -10.87 29.09
CA ARG A 94 14.54 -9.55 28.62
C ARG A 94 13.50 -8.77 27.82
N GLY A 95 12.31 -9.31 27.65
CA GLY A 95 11.24 -8.71 26.85
C GLY A 95 9.87 -8.83 27.49
N LYS A 96 8.99 -7.87 27.17
CA LYS A 96 7.60 -7.88 27.65
C LYS A 96 6.73 -8.74 26.75
N LEU A 97 5.83 -9.54 27.34
CA LEU A 97 4.84 -10.34 26.60
C LEU A 97 4.00 -9.48 25.64
N LYS A 98 3.59 -8.29 26.08
CA LYS A 98 2.87 -7.33 25.24
C LYS A 98 3.57 -7.04 23.92
N SER A 99 4.89 -6.80 23.97
CA SER A 99 5.67 -6.52 22.75
C SER A 99 5.70 -7.71 21.78
N LEU A 100 5.73 -8.94 22.29
CA LEU A 100 5.63 -10.14 21.46
C LEU A 100 4.25 -10.25 20.81
N ILE A 101 3.17 -10.02 21.57
CA ILE A 101 1.80 -10.04 21.06
C ILE A 101 1.61 -8.98 19.99
N ASP A 102 2.13 -7.76 20.17
CA ASP A 102 2.04 -6.68 19.19
C ASP A 102 2.69 -7.07 17.86
N ARG A 103 3.89 -7.70 17.90
CA ARG A 103 4.60 -8.18 16.69
C ARG A 103 3.87 -9.33 16.01
N TRP A 104 3.33 -10.24 16.80
CA TRP A 104 2.50 -11.32 16.27
C TRP A 104 1.24 -10.80 15.57
N ASN A 105 0.52 -9.87 16.20
CA ASN A 105 -0.66 -9.24 15.61
C ASN A 105 -0.31 -8.48 14.32
N TYR A 106 0.83 -7.82 14.27
CA TYR A 106 1.28 -7.12 13.06
C TYR A 106 1.55 -8.11 11.91
N LEU A 107 2.27 -9.20 12.17
CA LEU A 107 2.48 -10.27 11.19
C LEU A 107 1.16 -10.90 10.74
N LYS A 108 0.24 -11.17 11.67
CA LYS A 108 -1.09 -11.71 11.35
C LYS A 108 -1.88 -10.77 10.45
N ASN A 109 -1.89 -9.46 10.75
CA ASN A 109 -2.57 -8.46 9.94
C ASN A 109 -1.97 -8.37 8.54
N TYR A 110 -0.62 -8.39 8.43
CA TYR A 110 0.07 -8.48 7.15
C TYR A 110 -0.40 -9.68 6.33
N LEU A 111 -0.35 -10.88 6.89
CA LEU A 111 -0.74 -12.10 6.18
C LEU A 111 -2.23 -12.11 5.80
N ASN A 112 -3.10 -11.54 6.64
CA ASN A 112 -4.53 -11.46 6.37
C ASN A 112 -4.85 -10.47 5.25
N PHE A 113 -4.15 -9.35 5.19
CA PHE A 113 -4.34 -8.36 4.14
C PHE A 113 -4.14 -8.97 2.74
N PHE A 114 -3.07 -9.73 2.54
CA PHE A 114 -2.79 -10.39 1.24
C PHE A 114 -3.71 -11.58 0.92
N LYS A 115 -4.57 -12.00 1.85
CA LYS A 115 -5.61 -13.01 1.62
C LYS A 115 -6.94 -12.42 1.18
N ILE A 116 -7.10 -11.11 1.20
CA ILE A 116 -8.32 -10.45 0.74
C ILE A 116 -8.51 -10.74 -0.75
N LYS A 117 -9.67 -11.27 -1.11
CA LYS A 117 -9.97 -11.77 -2.48
C LYS A 117 -9.69 -10.76 -3.60
N ASN A 118 -9.92 -9.48 -3.31
CA ASN A 118 -9.77 -8.40 -4.30
C ASN A 118 -8.36 -7.81 -4.35
N VAL A 119 -7.41 -8.31 -3.54
CA VAL A 119 -6.02 -7.84 -3.49
C VAL A 119 -5.14 -8.78 -4.30
N ASN A 120 -4.47 -8.23 -5.30
CA ASN A 120 -3.47 -8.92 -6.11
C ASN A 120 -2.12 -8.26 -5.86
N PHE A 121 -1.20 -9.00 -5.24
CA PHE A 121 0.13 -8.51 -4.94
C PHE A 121 1.18 -9.15 -5.85
N PHE A 122 2.06 -8.31 -6.40
CA PHE A 122 3.16 -8.70 -7.27
C PHE A 122 4.48 -8.20 -6.69
N ALA A 123 5.36 -9.12 -6.31
CA ALA A 123 6.70 -8.79 -5.83
C ALA A 123 7.61 -8.40 -7.02
N GLU A 124 7.20 -7.36 -7.76
CA GLU A 124 7.85 -6.91 -8.99
C GLU A 124 8.27 -5.44 -8.86
N LYS A 125 9.38 -5.11 -9.54
CA LYS A 125 9.91 -3.75 -9.64
C LYS A 125 9.46 -3.13 -10.95
N ILE A 126 8.78 -1.99 -10.87
CA ILE A 126 8.40 -1.22 -12.05
C ILE A 126 9.63 -0.48 -12.59
N THR A 127 10.03 -0.79 -13.82
CA THR A 127 11.18 -0.18 -14.48
C THR A 127 11.10 -0.31 -16.01
N HIS A 128 11.81 0.56 -16.69
CA HIS A 128 12.04 0.46 -18.14
C HIS A 128 13.49 0.88 -18.46
N PRO A 129 14.23 0.12 -19.27
CA PRO A 129 13.91 -1.20 -19.81
C PRO A 129 13.95 -2.31 -18.75
N ILE A 130 13.26 -3.41 -19.00
CA ILE A 130 13.29 -4.63 -18.17
C ILE A 130 14.67 -5.27 -18.27
N LYS A 131 15.33 -5.49 -17.13
CA LYS A 131 16.68 -6.07 -17.06
C LYS A 131 16.74 -7.38 -16.29
N ASN A 132 15.84 -7.58 -15.33
CA ASN A 132 15.85 -8.71 -14.41
C ASN A 132 14.49 -9.42 -14.38
N LYS A 133 14.47 -10.64 -13.82
CA LYS A 133 13.22 -11.43 -13.69
C LYS A 133 12.15 -10.76 -12.81
N ILE A 134 12.57 -9.93 -11.87
CA ILE A 134 11.66 -9.19 -10.96
C ILE A 134 11.17 -7.88 -11.57
N ASP A 135 11.73 -7.48 -12.71
CA ASP A 135 11.37 -6.23 -13.37
C ASP A 135 10.07 -6.42 -14.16
N THR A 136 9.23 -5.41 -14.14
CA THR A 136 8.04 -5.30 -14.97
C THR A 136 7.91 -3.87 -15.47
N ASP A 137 7.22 -3.66 -16.58
CA ASP A 137 6.91 -2.34 -17.11
C ASP A 137 5.41 -2.04 -17.02
N ILE A 138 5.05 -0.83 -17.37
CA ILE A 138 3.69 -0.35 -17.27
C ILE A 138 2.76 -1.07 -18.25
N ASP A 139 3.25 -1.48 -19.42
CA ASP A 139 2.46 -2.20 -20.43
C ASP A 139 2.06 -3.58 -19.91
N LYS A 140 3.00 -4.27 -19.27
CA LYS A 140 2.74 -5.56 -18.62
C LYS A 140 1.78 -5.43 -17.43
N VAL A 141 1.86 -4.32 -16.67
CA VAL A 141 0.88 -4.04 -15.62
C VAL A 141 -0.52 -3.93 -16.21
N PHE A 142 -0.70 -3.12 -17.25
CA PHE A 142 -2.02 -2.95 -17.89
C PHE A 142 -2.55 -4.21 -18.58
N SER A 143 -1.70 -5.10 -19.05
CA SER A 143 -2.12 -6.38 -19.65
C SER A 143 -2.72 -7.37 -18.65
N ARG A 144 -2.61 -7.13 -17.33
CA ARG A 144 -3.12 -7.99 -16.25
C ARG A 144 -4.49 -7.55 -15.70
N ILE A 145 -4.93 -6.37 -16.09
CA ILE A 145 -6.15 -5.72 -15.61
C ILE A 145 -7.31 -6.04 -16.55
#